data_2d7b86a202b29325abb834963590bafe
#
_entry.id   2d7b86a202b29325abb834963590bafe
#
_cell.length_a   1.000
_cell.length_b   1.000
_cell.length_c   1.000
_cell.angle_alpha   90.00
_cell.angle_beta   90.00
_cell.angle_gamma   90.00
#
_symmetry.space_group_name_H-M   'P 1'
#
loop_
_entity.id
_entity.type
_entity.pdbx_description
1 polymer ?
#
loop_
_entity_poly.entity_id
_entity_poly.type
_entity_poly.pdbx_seq_one_letter_code
_entity_poly.pdbx_strand_id
1 'polypeptide(L)'
;GPIHHSQKRPSENELTREYALSRHTVRKALALLENEGYITAQHGKGTFCSERVIQRHNSKNIAVTTTYLSDYIFPRLIQGMDRVLSENGYSIILKNTCNSRSKEEKVLKELLDKPIDGLIIEPSKSQILCRHINLYEMLDKYQIPYVFIQGCYPQMADKPCILMDDCKGGYLLTRHLLETGRRNIIGIFKADDSQGAQRHKGYVQALQESGIPYDPENVIWFHTEDRKTKPSLMLSMLLDSKKSVDAAVCYNDQIALAVISMLEEKGISVPEDIAVTGYDNSLIGQSSPIGITTIAHPQEKLGEMAAELILEKIRKVPEEESSVKRLISPELIVRESTAGKNLSTETKK
;
A
#
# COMPACT_ATOMS: atom_id res chain seq x y z
N GLY A 1 33.76 10.77 -7.27
CA GLY A 1 34.26 9.41 -7.10
C GLY A 1 33.76 8.80 -5.80
N PRO A 2 33.79 7.48 -5.60
CA PRO A 2 33.28 6.84 -4.40
C PRO A 2 34.01 7.36 -3.15
N ILE A 3 33.23 7.66 -2.11
CA ILE A 3 33.75 8.20 -0.85
C ILE A 3 34.27 7.02 -0.01
N HIS A 4 35.62 6.93 0.18
CA HIS A 4 36.20 5.91 1.03
C HIS A 4 36.26 6.34 2.50
N HIS A 5 35.94 5.41 3.40
CA HIS A 5 35.86 5.55 4.86
C HIS A 5 37.13 6.15 5.51
N SER A 6 38.30 5.93 4.97
CA SER A 6 39.57 6.37 5.54
C SER A 6 40.10 7.68 4.94
N GLN A 7 39.39 8.29 3.99
CA GLN A 7 39.85 9.56 3.42
C GLN A 7 39.64 10.71 4.39
N LYS A 8 40.75 11.23 4.87
CA LYS A 8 40.80 12.50 5.58
C LYS A 8 40.22 13.60 4.69
N ARG A 9 39.24 14.32 5.18
CA ARG A 9 38.65 15.47 4.47
C ARG A 9 39.59 16.65 4.46
N PRO A 10 39.49 17.55 3.47
CA PRO A 10 40.23 18.81 3.48
C PRO A 10 39.99 19.56 4.79
N SER A 11 41.04 20.17 5.32
CA SER A 11 40.96 20.99 6.51
C SER A 11 40.13 22.27 6.28
N GLU A 12 39.65 22.93 7.36
CA GLU A 12 38.98 24.22 7.25
C GLU A 12 39.77 25.22 6.40
N ASN A 13 41.09 25.23 6.49
CA ASN A 13 41.94 26.13 5.72
C ASN A 13 42.00 25.75 4.22
N GLU A 14 42.04 24.48 3.91
CA GLU A 14 42.00 24.00 2.53
C GLU A 14 40.66 24.30 1.88
N LEU A 15 39.52 24.05 2.57
CA LEU A 15 38.17 24.38 2.11
C LEU A 15 37.99 25.89 1.91
N THR A 16 38.55 26.71 2.82
CA THR A 16 38.51 28.18 2.69
C THR A 16 39.23 28.66 1.44
N ARG A 17 40.36 28.04 1.06
CA ARG A 17 41.09 28.37 -0.16
C ARG A 17 40.40 27.85 -1.40
N GLU A 18 39.96 26.58 -1.37
CA GLU A 18 39.33 25.92 -2.54
C GLU A 18 38.06 26.62 -2.98
N TYR A 19 37.21 26.99 -2.01
CA TYR A 19 35.89 27.60 -2.31
C TYR A 19 35.88 29.12 -2.17
N ALA A 20 37.01 29.77 -1.86
CA ALA A 20 37.11 31.22 -1.65
C ALA A 20 36.09 31.77 -0.65
N LEU A 21 35.78 31.00 0.44
CA LEU A 21 34.81 31.35 1.47
C LEU A 21 35.49 31.81 2.76
N SER A 22 34.74 32.55 3.60
CA SER A 22 35.25 32.91 4.94
C SER A 22 35.38 31.66 5.82
N ARG A 23 36.36 31.69 6.76
CA ARG A 23 36.50 30.61 7.79
C ARG A 23 35.22 30.40 8.58
N HIS A 24 34.47 31.47 8.85
CA HIS A 24 33.22 31.39 9.59
C HIS A 24 32.17 30.59 8.80
N THR A 25 32.06 30.84 7.48
CA THR A 25 31.13 30.13 6.58
C THR A 25 31.48 28.65 6.48
N VAL A 26 32.76 28.33 6.31
CA VAL A 26 33.24 26.93 6.26
C VAL A 26 32.97 26.21 7.58
N ARG A 27 33.29 26.85 8.72
CA ARG A 27 33.05 26.27 10.06
C ARG A 27 31.57 26.03 10.32
N LYS A 28 30.69 26.97 9.90
CA LYS A 28 29.23 26.81 10.04
C LYS A 28 28.71 25.65 9.18
N ALA A 29 29.23 25.50 7.96
CA ALA A 29 28.87 24.37 7.09
C ALA A 29 29.35 23.03 7.66
N LEU A 30 30.59 22.95 8.17
CA LEU A 30 31.11 21.74 8.80
C LEU A 30 30.32 21.39 10.07
N ALA A 31 29.98 22.36 10.92
CA ALA A 31 29.15 22.13 12.10
C ALA A 31 27.76 21.62 11.74
N LEU A 32 27.17 22.12 10.64
CA LEU A 32 25.90 21.62 10.12
C LEU A 32 26.02 20.16 9.68
N LEU A 33 27.05 19.84 8.90
CA LEU A 33 27.32 18.47 8.45
C LEU A 33 27.61 17.50 9.60
N GLU A 34 28.27 18.00 10.68
CA GLU A 34 28.53 17.20 11.88
C GLU A 34 27.24 16.97 12.68
N ASN A 35 26.42 18.00 12.88
CA ASN A 35 25.11 17.88 13.52
C ASN A 35 24.14 16.99 12.73
N GLU A 36 24.25 16.98 11.43
CA GLU A 36 23.48 16.11 10.53
C GLU A 36 24.06 14.68 10.43
N GLY A 37 25.21 14.43 11.09
CA GLY A 37 25.84 13.11 11.17
C GLY A 37 26.59 12.67 9.89
N TYR A 38 26.86 13.56 8.95
CA TYR A 38 27.62 13.25 7.74
C TYR A 38 29.13 13.15 7.96
N ILE A 39 29.65 13.92 8.92
CA ILE A 39 31.08 13.96 9.27
C ILE A 39 31.25 13.84 10.79
N THR A 40 32.41 13.37 11.18
CA THR A 40 32.86 13.31 12.59
C THR A 40 34.21 14.02 12.71
N ALA A 41 34.30 15.01 13.61
CA ALA A 41 35.55 15.65 13.91
C ALA A 41 36.29 14.84 14.98
N GLN A 42 37.53 14.41 14.70
CA GLN A 42 38.43 13.77 15.65
C GLN A 42 39.51 14.77 16.06
N HIS A 43 39.52 15.09 17.33
CA HIS A 43 40.47 16.09 17.87
C HIS A 43 41.92 15.73 17.52
N GLY A 44 42.65 16.64 16.88
CA GLY A 44 44.02 16.43 16.44
C GLY A 44 44.24 15.56 15.21
N LYS A 45 43.20 14.88 14.69
CA LYS A 45 43.33 14.00 13.52
C LYS A 45 42.65 14.56 12.26
N GLY A 46 41.65 15.40 12.43
CA GLY A 46 40.90 16.02 11.32
C GLY A 46 39.44 15.62 11.28
N THR A 47 38.75 15.94 10.14
CA THR A 47 37.37 15.61 9.88
C THR A 47 37.28 14.42 8.93
N PHE A 48 36.47 13.45 9.27
CA PHE A 48 36.26 12.20 8.52
C PHE A 48 34.80 12.05 8.16
N CYS A 49 34.50 11.36 7.08
CA CYS A 49 33.13 10.93 6.83
C CYS A 49 32.64 10.01 7.94
N SER A 50 31.44 10.26 8.42
CA SER A 50 30.82 9.43 9.45
C SER A 50 30.61 8.00 8.94
N GLU A 51 30.93 7.01 9.77
CA GLU A 51 30.63 5.60 9.48
C GLU A 51 29.13 5.37 9.19
N ARG A 52 28.25 6.15 9.82
CA ARG A 52 26.80 6.10 9.57
C ARG A 52 26.42 6.37 8.12
N VAL A 53 27.11 7.29 7.43
CA VAL A 53 26.81 7.62 6.01
C VAL A 53 27.28 6.49 5.08
N ILE A 54 28.39 5.84 5.43
CA ILE A 54 28.99 4.79 4.61
C ILE A 54 28.30 3.43 4.83
N GLN A 55 27.94 3.11 6.07
CA GLN A 55 27.19 1.89 6.40
C GLN A 55 25.75 1.92 5.86
N ARG A 56 25.17 3.12 5.61
CA ARG A 56 23.81 3.23 5.02
C ARG A 56 23.73 2.76 3.57
N HIS A 57 24.80 2.88 2.78
CA HIS A 57 24.80 2.53 1.36
C HIS A 57 25.56 1.22 1.08
N ASN A 58 25.33 0.19 1.73
CA ASN A 58 25.73 -1.19 1.43
C ASN A 58 25.40 -2.14 2.58
N SER A 59 24.32 -1.83 3.27
CA SER A 59 23.88 -2.62 4.42
C SER A 59 23.31 -3.97 4.00
N LYS A 60 22.92 -4.07 2.73
CA LYS A 60 22.17 -5.20 2.17
C LYS A 60 20.86 -5.47 2.91
N ASN A 61 20.26 -4.42 3.47
CA ASN A 61 18.97 -4.48 4.13
C ASN A 61 17.95 -3.61 3.41
N ILE A 62 16.80 -4.18 3.09
CA ILE A 62 15.62 -3.47 2.62
C ILE A 62 14.56 -3.49 3.73
N ALA A 63 14.10 -2.31 4.13
CA ALA A 63 12.97 -2.23 5.03
C ALA A 63 11.67 -2.46 4.24
N VAL A 64 10.79 -3.29 4.79
CA VAL A 64 9.44 -3.52 4.27
C VAL A 64 8.46 -3.15 5.37
N THR A 65 7.64 -2.17 5.12
CA THR A 65 6.63 -1.68 6.06
C THR A 65 5.24 -1.93 5.49
N THR A 66 4.44 -2.71 6.22
CA THR A 66 3.07 -3.05 5.82
C THR A 66 2.06 -2.61 6.86
N THR A 67 0.80 -2.50 6.47
CA THR A 67 -0.28 -2.18 7.40
C THR A 67 -0.67 -3.37 8.27
N TYR A 68 -0.49 -4.60 7.77
CA TYR A 68 -0.71 -5.85 8.51
C TYR A 68 0.36 -6.88 8.14
N LEU A 69 0.69 -7.85 9.02
CA LEU A 69 1.71 -8.87 8.76
C LEU A 69 1.11 -10.27 8.60
N SER A 70 0.21 -10.64 9.48
CA SER A 70 -0.28 -12.03 9.62
C SER A 70 -1.55 -12.27 8.84
N ASP A 71 -2.20 -11.23 8.36
CA ASP A 71 -3.52 -11.34 7.78
C ASP A 71 -3.47 -11.32 6.26
N TYR A 72 -4.20 -12.28 5.63
CA TYR A 72 -4.88 -12.09 4.41
C TYR A 72 -4.00 -12.16 3.15
N ILE A 73 -3.49 -11.04 2.63
CA ILE A 73 -2.70 -10.99 1.38
C ILE A 73 -1.19 -10.84 1.63
N PHE A 74 -0.80 -10.35 2.80
CA PHE A 74 0.57 -9.94 3.09
C PHE A 74 1.60 -11.07 3.10
N PRO A 75 1.32 -12.30 3.58
CA PRO A 75 2.29 -13.38 3.53
C PRO A 75 2.80 -13.68 2.12
N ARG A 76 1.93 -13.74 1.12
CA ARG A 76 2.32 -13.99 -0.27
C ARG A 76 3.04 -12.78 -0.89
N LEU A 77 2.62 -11.58 -0.56
CA LEU A 77 3.28 -10.35 -1.00
C LEU A 77 4.73 -10.30 -0.48
N ILE A 78 4.93 -10.60 0.82
CA ILE A 78 6.26 -10.67 1.44
C ILE A 78 7.09 -11.78 0.80
N GLN A 79 6.51 -12.94 0.52
CA GLN A 79 7.17 -14.05 -0.16
C GLN A 79 7.70 -13.65 -1.55
N GLY A 80 6.90 -12.92 -2.33
CA GLY A 80 7.34 -12.39 -3.63
C GLY A 80 8.51 -11.41 -3.50
N MET A 81 8.46 -10.52 -2.50
CA MET A 81 9.58 -9.60 -2.21
C MET A 81 10.84 -10.35 -1.78
N ASP A 82 10.70 -11.30 -0.85
CA ASP A 82 11.82 -12.05 -0.29
C ASP A 82 12.58 -12.84 -1.35
N ARG A 83 11.85 -13.48 -2.26
CA ARG A 83 12.46 -14.21 -3.37
C ARG A 83 13.40 -13.32 -4.18
N VAL A 84 12.92 -12.18 -4.67
CA VAL A 84 13.71 -11.27 -5.50
C VAL A 84 14.85 -10.63 -4.72
N LEU A 85 14.59 -10.19 -3.47
CA LEU A 85 15.60 -9.52 -2.66
C LEU A 85 16.71 -10.48 -2.23
N SER A 86 16.39 -11.71 -1.80
CA SER A 86 17.35 -12.74 -1.40
C SER A 86 18.24 -13.17 -2.56
N GLU A 87 17.70 -13.36 -3.77
CA GLU A 87 18.47 -13.64 -4.98
C GLU A 87 19.49 -12.54 -5.32
N ASN A 88 19.22 -11.29 -4.89
CA ASN A 88 20.10 -10.14 -5.07
C ASN A 88 20.99 -9.85 -3.84
N GLY A 89 20.99 -10.75 -2.84
CA GLY A 89 21.83 -10.66 -1.64
C GLY A 89 21.35 -9.61 -0.64
N TYR A 90 20.06 -9.30 -0.61
CA TYR A 90 19.44 -8.40 0.37
C TYR A 90 18.62 -9.17 1.38
N SER A 91 18.59 -8.67 2.62
CA SER A 91 17.72 -9.14 3.71
C SER A 91 16.57 -8.17 3.95
N ILE A 92 15.42 -8.70 4.42
CA ILE A 92 14.25 -7.89 4.75
C ILE A 92 14.24 -7.52 6.23
N ILE A 93 14.04 -6.22 6.53
CA ILE A 93 13.67 -5.72 7.85
C ILE A 93 12.17 -5.42 7.83
N LEU A 94 11.37 -6.32 8.42
CA LEU A 94 9.92 -6.23 8.38
C LEU A 94 9.37 -5.37 9.53
N LYS A 95 8.45 -4.44 9.22
CA LYS A 95 7.76 -3.56 10.17
C LYS A 95 6.26 -3.54 9.91
N ASN A 96 5.48 -3.37 10.99
CA ASN A 96 4.01 -3.31 10.94
C ASN A 96 3.50 -2.01 11.54
N THR A 97 2.65 -1.30 10.79
CA THR A 97 2.03 -0.06 11.25
C THR A 97 0.63 -0.26 11.84
N CYS A 98 0.00 -1.41 11.64
CA CYS A 98 -1.42 -1.66 11.96
C CYS A 98 -2.34 -0.57 11.36
N ASN A 99 -2.01 -0.04 10.19
CA ASN A 99 -2.67 1.08 9.52
C ASN A 99 -2.81 2.33 10.41
N SER A 100 -1.83 2.59 11.26
CA SER A 100 -1.77 3.72 12.19
C SER A 100 -0.68 4.71 11.79
N ARG A 101 -1.06 5.96 11.51
CA ARG A 101 -0.12 7.03 11.13
C ARG A 101 0.93 7.32 12.22
N SER A 102 0.57 7.21 13.49
CA SER A 102 1.51 7.39 14.60
C SER A 102 2.53 6.25 14.69
N LYS A 103 2.12 5.02 14.38
CA LYS A 103 3.04 3.88 14.28
C LYS A 103 3.93 3.99 13.06
N GLU A 104 3.40 4.42 11.91
CA GLU A 104 4.20 4.67 10.71
C GLU A 104 5.28 5.72 10.98
N GLU A 105 4.90 6.85 11.60
CA GLU A 105 5.85 7.88 12.01
C GLU A 105 6.97 7.32 12.91
N LYS A 106 6.60 6.50 13.91
CA LYS A 106 7.59 5.85 14.79
C LYS A 106 8.51 4.90 14.02
N VAL A 107 7.93 4.08 13.12
CA VAL A 107 8.69 3.14 12.28
C VAL A 107 9.67 3.89 11.37
N LEU A 108 9.24 4.97 10.72
CA LEU A 108 10.11 5.76 9.85
C LEU A 108 11.27 6.38 10.65
N LYS A 109 11.02 6.92 11.85
CA LYS A 109 12.09 7.42 12.74
C LYS A 109 13.08 6.31 13.09
N GLU A 110 12.60 5.13 13.47
CA GLU A 110 13.47 3.99 13.77
C GLU A 110 14.30 3.53 12.55
N LEU A 111 13.72 3.58 11.34
CA LEU A 111 14.40 3.19 10.11
C LEU A 111 15.44 4.22 9.66
N LEU A 112 15.19 5.51 9.90
CA LEU A 112 16.17 6.57 9.65
C LEU A 112 17.44 6.42 10.50
N ASP A 113 17.36 5.73 11.63
CA ASP A 113 18.52 5.44 12.50
C ASP A 113 19.21 4.09 12.18
N LYS A 114 18.65 3.30 11.28
CA LYS A 114 19.18 1.98 10.89
C LYS A 114 19.91 2.03 9.55
N PRO A 115 20.91 1.14 9.33
CA PRO A 115 21.50 0.97 8.02
C PRO A 115 20.53 0.19 7.13
N ILE A 116 19.83 0.90 6.23
CA ILE A 116 18.97 0.36 5.18
C ILE A 116 19.36 0.97 3.84
N ASP A 117 19.27 0.17 2.78
CA ASP A 117 19.58 0.61 1.41
C ASP A 117 18.33 1.08 0.66
N GLY A 118 17.15 0.72 1.15
CA GLY A 118 15.87 1.12 0.57
C GLY A 118 14.67 0.77 1.45
N LEU A 119 13.50 1.30 1.09
CA LEU A 119 12.25 1.10 1.80
C LEU A 119 11.11 0.77 0.83
N ILE A 120 10.41 -0.34 1.06
CA ILE A 120 9.12 -0.63 0.44
C ILE A 120 8.06 -0.38 1.51
N ILE A 121 7.05 0.46 1.21
CA ILE A 121 6.10 0.89 2.23
C ILE A 121 4.66 0.92 1.72
N GLU A 122 3.76 0.28 2.46
CA GLU A 122 2.33 0.51 2.36
C GLU A 122 1.96 1.67 3.31
N PRO A 123 1.51 2.81 2.78
CA PRO A 123 1.24 4.00 3.58
C PRO A 123 -0.02 3.82 4.43
N SER A 124 0.06 4.19 5.71
CA SER A 124 -1.08 4.08 6.62
C SER A 124 -2.11 5.17 6.38
N LYS A 125 -3.39 4.77 6.24
CA LYS A 125 -4.51 5.68 5.98
C LYS A 125 -4.24 6.60 4.79
N SER A 126 -3.89 5.97 3.68
CA SER A 126 -3.38 6.62 2.45
C SER A 126 -4.33 7.62 1.80
N GLN A 127 -5.64 7.62 2.15
CA GLN A 127 -6.59 8.63 1.70
C GLN A 127 -6.45 9.95 2.45
N ILE A 128 -5.82 9.95 3.62
CA ILE A 128 -5.66 11.13 4.47
C ILE A 128 -4.27 11.72 4.28
N LEU A 129 -4.16 13.05 4.30
CA LEU A 129 -2.88 13.73 4.16
C LEU A 129 -1.83 13.23 5.17
N CYS A 130 -0.62 12.96 4.67
CA CYS A 130 0.51 12.55 5.49
C CYS A 130 0.91 13.69 6.45
N ARG A 131 0.98 13.40 7.75
CA ARG A 131 1.41 14.39 8.77
C ARG A 131 2.92 14.44 8.96
N HIS A 132 3.60 13.35 8.63
CA HIS A 132 5.03 13.17 8.84
C HIS A 132 5.80 13.17 7.51
N ILE A 133 5.38 14.01 6.57
CA ILE A 133 6.00 14.16 5.26
C ILE A 133 7.50 14.50 5.36
N ASN A 134 7.89 15.25 6.41
CA ASN A 134 9.27 15.56 6.70
C ASN A 134 10.18 14.34 6.89
N LEU A 135 9.63 13.19 7.31
CA LEU A 135 10.42 11.95 7.42
C LEU A 135 10.71 11.33 6.04
N TYR A 136 9.81 11.48 5.10
CA TYR A 136 10.05 11.10 3.70
C TYR A 136 11.05 12.06 3.02
N GLU A 137 10.96 13.37 3.31
CA GLU A 137 11.97 14.34 2.89
C GLU A 137 13.36 14.02 3.47
N MET A 138 13.42 13.47 4.69
CA MET A 138 14.68 12.97 5.26
C MET A 138 15.20 11.72 4.53
N LEU A 139 14.33 10.80 4.09
CA LEU A 139 14.74 9.67 3.24
C LEU A 139 15.33 10.17 1.93
N ASP A 140 14.67 11.14 1.27
CA ASP A 140 15.18 11.79 0.04
C ASP A 140 16.55 12.46 0.29
N LYS A 141 16.67 13.23 1.38
CA LYS A 141 17.92 13.90 1.78
C LYS A 141 19.06 12.89 2.03
N TYR A 142 18.75 11.75 2.65
CA TYR A 142 19.73 10.70 2.91
C TYR A 142 19.94 9.77 1.70
N GLN A 143 19.29 10.06 0.58
CA GLN A 143 19.34 9.25 -0.65
C GLN A 143 18.94 7.78 -0.40
N ILE A 144 17.99 7.55 0.49
CA ILE A 144 17.39 6.24 0.72
C ILE A 144 16.16 6.15 -0.19
N PRO A 145 16.21 5.38 -1.28
CA PRO A 145 15.07 5.24 -2.17
C PRO A 145 13.92 4.53 -1.46
N TYR A 146 12.69 4.92 -1.82
CA TYR A 146 11.50 4.24 -1.34
C TYR A 146 10.47 4.06 -2.43
N VAL A 147 9.66 3.01 -2.29
CA VAL A 147 8.59 2.63 -3.21
C VAL A 147 7.31 2.43 -2.41
N PHE A 148 6.24 3.09 -2.82
CA PHE A 148 4.92 2.86 -2.28
C PHE A 148 4.28 1.63 -2.91
N ILE A 149 3.55 0.87 -2.10
CA ILE A 149 2.74 -0.28 -2.56
C ILE A 149 1.31 -0.14 -2.04
N GLN A 150 0.34 -0.66 -2.79
CA GLN A 150 -1.09 -0.72 -2.42
C GLN A 150 -1.77 0.64 -2.29
N GLY A 151 -1.06 1.68 -2.02
CA GLY A 151 -1.56 3.04 -1.89
C GLY A 151 -0.44 4.06 -2.02
N CYS A 152 -0.80 5.33 -2.17
CA CYS A 152 0.13 6.44 -2.19
C CYS A 152 -0.54 7.64 -1.55
N TYR A 153 0.20 8.45 -0.78
CA TYR A 153 -0.34 9.70 -0.26
C TYR A 153 -0.56 10.71 -1.39
N PRO A 154 -1.67 11.48 -1.36
CA PRO A 154 -1.93 12.49 -2.40
C PRO A 154 -0.81 13.52 -2.58
N GLN A 155 -0.12 13.86 -1.48
CA GLN A 155 1.02 14.80 -1.50
C GLN A 155 2.29 14.24 -2.16
N MET A 156 2.35 12.92 -2.40
CA MET A 156 3.51 12.20 -2.93
C MET A 156 3.14 11.36 -4.16
N ALA A 157 2.17 11.85 -4.94
CA ALA A 157 1.69 11.15 -6.15
C ALA A 157 2.74 11.04 -7.26
N ASP A 158 3.81 11.81 -7.17
CA ASP A 158 4.99 11.81 -8.04
C ASP A 158 6.04 10.73 -7.64
N LYS A 159 5.87 10.10 -6.48
CA LYS A 159 6.82 9.10 -5.99
C LYS A 159 6.56 7.72 -6.58
N PRO A 160 7.60 6.87 -6.68
CA PRO A 160 7.47 5.52 -7.21
C PRO A 160 6.42 4.70 -6.47
N CYS A 161 5.47 4.12 -7.21
CA CYS A 161 4.43 3.31 -6.61
C CYS A 161 3.95 2.16 -7.51
N ILE A 162 3.51 1.08 -6.87
CA ILE A 162 2.87 -0.06 -7.52
C ILE A 162 1.49 -0.24 -6.91
N LEU A 163 0.46 -0.07 -7.72
CA LEU A 163 -0.94 -0.04 -7.30
C LEU A 163 -1.77 -0.99 -8.17
N MET A 164 -2.86 -1.48 -7.61
CA MET A 164 -3.95 -2.03 -8.39
C MET A 164 -4.75 -0.90 -9.05
N ASP A 165 -5.35 -1.15 -10.20
CA ASP A 165 -6.40 -0.29 -10.73
C ASP A 165 -7.70 -0.56 -9.97
N ASP A 166 -7.76 -0.03 -8.75
CA ASP A 166 -8.89 -0.21 -7.85
C ASP A 166 -10.19 0.40 -8.39
N CYS A 167 -10.09 1.47 -9.19
CA CYS A 167 -11.25 2.07 -9.85
C CYS A 167 -11.87 1.10 -10.84
N LYS A 168 -11.05 0.53 -11.72
CA LYS A 168 -11.49 -0.50 -12.66
C LYS A 168 -11.99 -1.76 -11.93
N GLY A 169 -11.35 -2.15 -10.82
CA GLY A 169 -11.79 -3.27 -10.00
C GLY A 169 -13.19 -3.09 -9.41
N GLY A 170 -13.45 -1.94 -8.77
CA GLY A 170 -14.77 -1.59 -8.26
C GLY A 170 -15.84 -1.49 -9.37
N TYR A 171 -15.44 -0.97 -10.53
CA TYR A 171 -16.29 -0.94 -11.73
C TYR A 171 -16.68 -2.34 -12.19
N LEU A 172 -15.71 -3.25 -12.34
CA LEU A 172 -15.96 -4.61 -12.81
C LEU A 172 -16.92 -5.40 -11.90
N LEU A 173 -16.74 -5.30 -10.59
CA LEU A 173 -17.62 -5.96 -9.61
C LEU A 173 -19.05 -5.44 -9.69
N THR A 174 -19.20 -4.13 -9.74
CA THR A 174 -20.52 -3.49 -9.79
C THR A 174 -21.22 -3.79 -11.12
N ARG A 175 -20.49 -3.68 -12.23
CA ARG A 175 -20.99 -4.01 -13.56
C ARG A 175 -21.46 -5.45 -13.65
N HIS A 176 -20.69 -6.40 -13.12
CA HIS A 176 -21.07 -7.81 -13.06
C HIS A 176 -22.43 -8.00 -12.34
N LEU A 177 -22.64 -7.37 -11.18
CA LEU A 177 -23.92 -7.44 -10.49
C LEU A 177 -25.07 -6.86 -11.31
N LEU A 178 -24.84 -5.74 -12.00
CA LEU A 178 -25.83 -5.11 -12.88
C LEU A 178 -26.19 -6.00 -14.09
N GLU A 179 -25.19 -6.68 -14.68
CA GLU A 179 -25.36 -7.63 -15.78
C GLU A 179 -26.14 -8.90 -15.35
N THR A 180 -26.04 -9.29 -14.05
CA THR A 180 -26.85 -10.37 -13.47
C THR A 180 -28.26 -9.93 -13.04
N GLY A 181 -28.66 -8.70 -13.35
CA GLY A 181 -29.99 -8.17 -13.10
C GLY A 181 -30.21 -7.47 -11.77
N ARG A 182 -29.17 -7.34 -10.93
CA ARG A 182 -29.25 -6.63 -9.65
C ARG A 182 -29.36 -5.12 -9.89
N ARG A 183 -30.14 -4.41 -9.05
CA ARG A 183 -30.40 -2.98 -9.21
C ARG A 183 -30.27 -2.18 -7.92
N ASN A 184 -30.52 -2.81 -6.76
CA ASN A 184 -30.48 -2.18 -5.44
C ASN A 184 -29.17 -2.58 -4.74
N ILE A 185 -28.07 -2.03 -5.21
CA ILE A 185 -26.73 -2.45 -4.82
C ILE A 185 -26.21 -1.55 -3.69
N ILE A 186 -25.82 -2.13 -2.56
CA ILE A 186 -25.15 -1.42 -1.47
C ILE A 186 -23.64 -1.49 -1.68
N GLY A 187 -22.97 -0.35 -1.58
CA GLY A 187 -21.51 -0.27 -1.56
C GLY A 187 -20.97 -0.24 -0.13
N ILE A 188 -19.98 -1.04 0.21
CA ILE A 188 -19.35 -1.07 1.54
C ILE A 188 -17.86 -0.82 1.37
N PHE A 189 -17.40 0.40 1.67
CA PHE A 189 -16.04 0.84 1.35
C PHE A 189 -15.30 1.39 2.57
N LYS A 190 -13.97 1.29 2.50
CA LYS A 190 -13.09 1.81 3.54
C LYS A 190 -12.74 3.27 3.25
N ALA A 191 -12.97 4.15 4.23
CA ALA A 191 -12.86 5.60 4.06
C ALA A 191 -11.43 6.14 4.23
N ASP A 192 -10.57 5.42 4.94
CA ASP A 192 -9.26 5.92 5.35
C ASP A 192 -8.09 5.40 4.51
N ASP A 193 -8.35 4.64 3.43
CA ASP A 193 -7.33 4.31 2.43
C ASP A 193 -7.74 4.66 0.99
N SER A 194 -6.76 4.82 0.13
CA SER A 194 -6.97 5.20 -1.28
C SER A 194 -7.69 4.12 -2.08
N GLN A 195 -7.50 2.84 -1.74
CA GLN A 195 -8.16 1.71 -2.41
C GLN A 195 -9.68 1.82 -2.25
N GLY A 196 -10.17 2.09 -1.03
CA GLY A 196 -11.60 2.20 -0.78
C GLY A 196 -12.24 3.34 -1.56
N ALA A 197 -11.60 4.50 -1.62
CA ALA A 197 -12.07 5.64 -2.42
C ALA A 197 -12.08 5.33 -3.92
N GLN A 198 -11.07 4.63 -4.44
CA GLN A 198 -11.00 4.26 -5.86
C GLN A 198 -12.02 3.17 -6.21
N ARG A 199 -12.20 2.13 -5.38
CA ARG A 199 -13.24 1.10 -5.57
C ARG A 199 -14.63 1.71 -5.56
N HIS A 200 -14.90 2.65 -4.65
CA HIS A 200 -16.15 3.43 -4.64
C HIS A 200 -16.33 4.23 -5.94
N LYS A 201 -15.27 4.90 -6.44
CA LYS A 201 -15.34 5.63 -7.71
C LYS A 201 -15.78 4.71 -8.86
N GLY A 202 -15.21 3.51 -8.95
CA GLY A 202 -15.61 2.51 -9.95
C GLY A 202 -17.05 2.03 -9.78
N TYR A 203 -17.50 1.82 -8.54
CA TYR A 203 -18.89 1.51 -8.22
C TYR A 203 -19.86 2.60 -8.73
N VAL A 204 -19.57 3.86 -8.43
CA VAL A 204 -20.39 5.00 -8.90
C VAL A 204 -20.42 5.06 -10.43
N GLN A 205 -19.26 4.88 -11.08
CA GLN A 205 -19.19 4.89 -12.54
C GLN A 205 -20.08 3.80 -13.18
N ALA A 206 -20.03 2.58 -12.67
CA ALA A 206 -20.85 1.47 -13.20
C ALA A 206 -22.35 1.72 -13.03
N LEU A 207 -22.78 2.28 -11.90
CA LEU A 207 -24.18 2.67 -11.67
C LEU A 207 -24.63 3.74 -12.68
N GLN A 208 -23.84 4.80 -12.84
CA GLN A 208 -24.15 5.91 -13.76
C GLN A 208 -24.26 5.43 -15.21
N GLU A 209 -23.30 4.62 -15.68
CA GLU A 209 -23.34 4.06 -17.04
C GLU A 209 -24.57 3.15 -17.27
N SER A 210 -25.12 2.55 -16.21
CA SER A 210 -26.34 1.72 -16.25
C SER A 210 -27.63 2.50 -16.00
N GLY A 211 -27.56 3.84 -15.92
CA GLY A 211 -28.71 4.72 -15.70
C GLY A 211 -29.31 4.64 -14.29
N ILE A 212 -28.56 4.12 -13.31
CA ILE A 212 -28.97 4.05 -11.91
C ILE A 212 -28.46 5.29 -11.17
N PRO A 213 -29.31 6.13 -10.59
CA PRO A 213 -28.88 7.29 -9.82
C PRO A 213 -28.01 6.87 -8.62
N TYR A 214 -26.92 7.62 -8.41
CA TYR A 214 -26.13 7.45 -7.19
C TYR A 214 -26.89 7.96 -5.97
N ASP A 215 -27.02 7.09 -4.97
CA ASP A 215 -27.62 7.44 -3.68
C ASP A 215 -26.57 7.22 -2.57
N PRO A 216 -26.11 8.27 -1.86
CA PRO A 216 -25.13 8.12 -0.78
C PRO A 216 -25.62 7.27 0.39
N GLU A 217 -26.96 7.13 0.58
CA GLU A 217 -27.53 6.24 1.59
C GLU A 217 -27.36 4.74 1.25
N ASN A 218 -26.98 4.42 0.01
CA ASN A 218 -26.61 3.08 -0.42
C ASN A 218 -25.12 2.79 -0.21
N VAL A 219 -24.39 3.67 0.50
CA VAL A 219 -22.95 3.51 0.73
C VAL A 219 -22.63 3.49 2.21
N ILE A 220 -22.06 2.38 2.66
CA ILE A 220 -21.57 2.20 4.02
C ILE A 220 -20.07 2.47 4.03
N TRP A 221 -19.66 3.56 4.69
CA TRP A 221 -18.27 3.89 4.92
C TRP A 221 -17.82 3.40 6.28
N PHE A 222 -16.69 2.69 6.31
CA PHE A 222 -16.06 2.26 7.55
C PHE A 222 -14.59 2.69 7.59
N HIS A 223 -13.99 2.64 8.78
CA HIS A 223 -12.59 2.98 9.04
C HIS A 223 -11.84 1.75 9.59
N THR A 224 -10.53 1.87 9.67
CA THR A 224 -9.68 0.81 10.24
C THR A 224 -10.16 0.33 11.62
N GLU A 225 -10.64 1.27 12.45
CA GLU A 225 -11.01 1.01 13.84
C GLU A 225 -12.33 0.24 13.98
N ASP A 226 -13.31 0.49 13.09
CA ASP A 226 -14.65 -0.09 13.15
C ASP A 226 -14.91 -1.18 12.09
N ARG A 227 -13.87 -1.61 11.35
CA ARG A 227 -13.98 -2.57 10.25
C ARG A 227 -14.62 -3.91 10.59
N LYS A 228 -14.51 -4.35 11.86
CA LYS A 228 -15.04 -5.65 12.31
C LYS A 228 -16.54 -5.61 12.60
N THR A 229 -17.08 -4.44 12.87
CA THR A 229 -18.47 -4.32 13.37
C THR A 229 -19.35 -3.49 12.46
N LYS A 230 -18.90 -2.33 12.03
CA LYS A 230 -19.73 -1.38 11.29
C LYS A 230 -20.27 -1.88 9.95
N PRO A 231 -19.50 -2.58 9.10
CA PRO A 231 -20.03 -3.08 7.83
C PRO A 231 -21.29 -3.91 7.98
N SER A 232 -21.22 -4.99 8.75
CA SER A 232 -22.36 -5.90 8.96
C SER A 232 -23.48 -5.25 9.75
N LEU A 233 -23.16 -4.47 10.79
CA LEU A 233 -24.18 -3.77 11.61
C LEU A 233 -25.01 -2.77 10.77
N MET A 234 -24.35 -1.94 9.98
CA MET A 234 -25.05 -0.93 9.16
C MET A 234 -25.89 -1.57 8.07
N LEU A 235 -25.39 -2.63 7.40
CA LEU A 235 -26.19 -3.36 6.43
C LEU A 235 -27.39 -4.03 7.10
N SER A 236 -27.20 -4.66 8.27
CA SER A 236 -28.30 -5.24 9.05
C SER A 236 -29.40 -4.21 9.37
N MET A 237 -29.01 -3.01 9.80
CA MET A 237 -29.97 -1.91 10.08
C MET A 237 -30.72 -1.45 8.83
N LEU A 238 -30.06 -1.37 7.68
CA LEU A 238 -30.70 -1.06 6.40
C LEU A 238 -31.75 -2.10 6.02
N LEU A 239 -31.43 -3.38 6.18
CA LEU A 239 -32.38 -4.48 5.92
C LEU A 239 -33.56 -4.46 6.89
N ASP A 240 -33.34 -4.17 8.18
CA ASP A 240 -34.40 -4.06 9.19
C ASP A 240 -35.33 -2.88 8.92
N SER A 241 -34.85 -1.81 8.27
CA SER A 241 -35.65 -0.68 7.80
C SER A 241 -36.48 -0.97 6.54
N LYS A 242 -36.48 -2.22 6.06
CA LYS A 242 -37.17 -2.67 4.85
C LYS A 242 -36.67 -1.99 3.56
N LYS A 243 -35.43 -1.46 3.57
CA LYS A 243 -34.80 -0.98 2.34
C LYS A 243 -34.60 -2.17 1.40
N SER A 244 -35.02 -2.02 0.14
CA SER A 244 -34.80 -3.05 -0.85
C SER A 244 -33.31 -3.14 -1.18
N VAL A 245 -32.70 -4.29 -0.95
CA VAL A 245 -31.30 -4.59 -1.27
C VAL A 245 -31.25 -5.93 -1.99
N ASP A 246 -30.59 -6.00 -3.13
CA ASP A 246 -30.44 -7.22 -3.90
C ASP A 246 -28.97 -7.60 -4.14
N ALA A 247 -28.03 -6.69 -3.80
CA ALA A 247 -26.61 -7.01 -3.85
C ALA A 247 -25.75 -6.10 -2.93
N ALA A 248 -24.55 -6.58 -2.59
CA ALA A 248 -23.53 -5.85 -1.86
C ALA A 248 -22.17 -5.93 -2.55
N VAL A 249 -21.58 -4.77 -2.85
CA VAL A 249 -20.18 -4.65 -3.28
C VAL A 249 -19.34 -4.36 -2.05
N CYS A 250 -18.59 -5.36 -1.59
CA CYS A 250 -17.78 -5.25 -0.39
C CYS A 250 -16.35 -4.81 -0.72
N TYR A 251 -15.76 -4.01 0.18
CA TYR A 251 -14.39 -3.54 0.06
C TYR A 251 -13.40 -4.67 -0.21
N ASN A 252 -13.52 -5.80 0.50
CA ASN A 252 -12.69 -6.97 0.27
C ASN A 252 -13.39 -8.27 0.72
N ASP A 253 -12.72 -9.42 0.52
CA ASP A 253 -13.29 -10.74 0.87
C ASP A 253 -13.55 -10.90 2.37
N GLN A 254 -12.76 -10.28 3.25
CA GLN A 254 -13.03 -10.32 4.70
C GLN A 254 -14.36 -9.64 5.06
N ILE A 255 -14.62 -8.49 4.45
CA ILE A 255 -15.89 -7.78 4.62
C ILE A 255 -17.04 -8.57 3.99
N ALA A 256 -16.82 -9.14 2.79
CA ALA A 256 -17.81 -9.98 2.12
C ALA A 256 -18.19 -11.18 2.98
N LEU A 257 -17.22 -11.88 3.56
CA LEU A 257 -17.47 -13.02 4.44
C LEU A 257 -18.27 -12.63 5.69
N ALA A 258 -17.92 -11.50 6.34
CA ALA A 258 -18.67 -11.01 7.49
C ALA A 258 -20.11 -10.62 7.12
N VAL A 259 -20.32 -10.07 5.93
CA VAL A 259 -21.65 -9.76 5.40
C VAL A 259 -22.42 -11.05 5.11
N ILE A 260 -21.83 -12.04 4.47
CA ILE A 260 -22.46 -13.34 4.19
C ILE A 260 -22.91 -14.01 5.49
N SER A 261 -22.01 -14.08 6.49
CA SER A 261 -22.37 -14.67 7.80
C SER A 261 -23.54 -13.95 8.48
N MET A 262 -23.58 -12.61 8.41
CA MET A 262 -24.69 -11.83 8.97
C MET A 262 -26.00 -12.08 8.20
N LEU A 263 -25.95 -12.21 6.86
CA LEU A 263 -27.13 -12.53 6.04
C LEU A 263 -27.67 -13.93 6.38
N GLU A 264 -26.80 -14.92 6.50
CA GLU A 264 -27.16 -16.30 6.91
C GLU A 264 -27.84 -16.31 8.29
N GLU A 265 -27.32 -15.58 9.29
CA GLU A 265 -27.94 -15.42 10.61
C GLU A 265 -29.35 -14.80 10.54
N LYS A 266 -29.63 -13.99 9.54
CA LYS A 266 -30.97 -13.40 9.28
C LYS A 266 -31.85 -14.29 8.41
N GLY A 267 -31.39 -15.44 7.96
CA GLY A 267 -32.12 -16.34 7.06
C GLY A 267 -32.23 -15.79 5.62
N ILE A 268 -31.33 -14.91 5.21
CA ILE A 268 -31.26 -14.34 3.85
C ILE A 268 -30.24 -15.14 3.04
N SER A 269 -30.69 -15.65 1.90
CA SER A 269 -29.89 -16.54 1.04
C SER A 269 -28.95 -15.75 0.17
N VAL A 270 -27.70 -16.26 0.03
CA VAL A 270 -26.69 -15.72 -0.90
C VAL A 270 -26.41 -16.81 -1.95
N PRO A 271 -26.55 -16.52 -3.24
CA PRO A 271 -26.83 -15.22 -3.87
C PRO A 271 -28.33 -14.97 -4.15
N GLU A 272 -29.25 -15.90 -3.83
CA GLU A 272 -30.63 -15.87 -4.31
C GLU A 272 -31.33 -14.56 -3.92
N ASP A 273 -31.30 -14.19 -2.65
CA ASP A 273 -31.91 -12.95 -2.14
C ASP A 273 -30.94 -11.77 -2.34
N ILE A 274 -29.68 -11.90 -1.87
CA ILE A 274 -28.66 -10.85 -1.94
C ILE A 274 -27.35 -11.44 -2.49
N ALA A 275 -26.91 -10.94 -3.64
CA ALA A 275 -25.61 -11.28 -4.19
C ALA A 275 -24.48 -10.49 -3.48
N VAL A 276 -23.33 -11.11 -3.25
CA VAL A 276 -22.22 -10.48 -2.53
C VAL A 276 -20.93 -10.60 -3.32
N THR A 277 -20.20 -9.50 -3.48
CA THR A 277 -18.85 -9.48 -4.06
C THR A 277 -17.80 -9.06 -3.04
N GLY A 278 -16.60 -9.62 -3.19
CA GLY A 278 -15.42 -9.25 -2.43
C GLY A 278 -14.34 -8.59 -3.31
N TYR A 279 -13.11 -8.62 -2.82
CA TYR A 279 -11.90 -8.18 -3.51
C TYR A 279 -10.70 -8.91 -2.93
N ASP A 280 -9.60 -9.08 -3.69
CA ASP A 280 -8.30 -9.63 -3.31
C ASP A 280 -8.11 -11.13 -3.61
N ASN A 281 -9.17 -11.90 -3.91
CA ASN A 281 -9.07 -13.35 -4.13
C ASN A 281 -8.28 -14.07 -3.03
N SER A 282 -8.60 -13.76 -1.80
CA SER A 282 -7.91 -14.27 -0.62
C SER A 282 -8.18 -15.75 -0.37
N LEU A 283 -7.29 -16.42 0.38
CA LEU A 283 -7.49 -17.81 0.80
C LEU A 283 -8.79 -18.00 1.60
N ILE A 284 -9.15 -17.00 2.42
CA ILE A 284 -10.38 -17.02 3.21
C ILE A 284 -11.60 -16.99 2.29
N GLY A 285 -11.59 -16.12 1.27
CA GLY A 285 -12.67 -16.05 0.28
C GLY A 285 -12.79 -17.30 -0.60
N GLN A 286 -11.67 -17.95 -0.90
CA GLN A 286 -11.65 -19.22 -1.64
C GLN A 286 -12.16 -20.41 -0.81
N SER A 287 -11.90 -20.41 0.50
CA SER A 287 -12.27 -21.50 1.43
C SER A 287 -13.63 -21.28 2.08
N SER A 288 -14.34 -20.21 1.73
CA SER A 288 -15.69 -19.94 2.20
C SER A 288 -16.67 -21.05 1.70
N PRO A 289 -17.68 -21.44 2.49
CA PRO A 289 -18.73 -22.36 2.06
C PRO A 289 -19.45 -21.92 0.78
N ILE A 290 -19.56 -20.60 0.58
CA ILE A 290 -20.02 -19.97 -0.66
C ILE A 290 -18.81 -19.25 -1.26
N GLY A 291 -18.29 -19.73 -2.38
CA GLY A 291 -17.17 -19.12 -3.06
C GLY A 291 -17.48 -17.66 -3.41
N ILE A 292 -16.61 -16.74 -3.00
CA ILE A 292 -16.83 -15.29 -3.17
C ILE A 292 -16.40 -14.83 -4.55
N THR A 293 -17.31 -14.22 -5.32
CA THR A 293 -16.98 -13.47 -6.54
C THR A 293 -16.11 -12.26 -6.16
N THR A 294 -14.94 -12.11 -6.78
CA THR A 294 -13.90 -11.22 -6.31
C THR A 294 -13.03 -10.69 -7.45
N ILE A 295 -12.19 -9.72 -7.17
CA ILE A 295 -11.09 -9.32 -8.05
C ILE A 295 -9.82 -10.06 -7.65
N ALA A 296 -9.13 -10.64 -8.65
CA ALA A 296 -7.81 -11.23 -8.46
C ALA A 296 -6.79 -10.15 -8.07
N HIS A 297 -6.14 -10.37 -6.92
CA HIS A 297 -4.99 -9.57 -6.49
C HIS A 297 -3.73 -10.43 -6.65
N PRO A 298 -2.83 -10.08 -7.58
CA PRO A 298 -1.62 -10.87 -7.83
C PRO A 298 -0.55 -10.57 -6.76
N GLN A 299 -0.78 -11.03 -5.55
CA GLN A 299 -0.05 -10.68 -4.32
C GLN A 299 1.45 -10.92 -4.47
N GLU A 300 1.83 -12.12 -4.89
CA GLU A 300 3.23 -12.50 -5.06
C GLU A 300 3.90 -11.68 -6.16
N LYS A 301 3.22 -11.51 -7.30
CA LYS A 301 3.71 -10.70 -8.42
C LYS A 301 3.88 -9.22 -8.05
N LEU A 302 2.97 -8.67 -7.25
CA LEU A 302 3.10 -7.30 -6.73
C LEU A 302 4.33 -7.17 -5.82
N GLY A 303 4.58 -8.17 -4.98
CA GLY A 303 5.78 -8.24 -4.14
C GLY A 303 7.06 -8.26 -4.97
N GLU A 304 7.12 -9.11 -6.02
CA GLU A 304 8.25 -9.16 -6.94
C GLU A 304 8.51 -7.82 -7.62
N MET A 305 7.46 -7.22 -8.18
CA MET A 305 7.55 -5.91 -8.85
C MET A 305 8.05 -4.82 -7.90
N ALA A 306 7.63 -4.85 -6.62
CA ALA A 306 8.09 -3.89 -5.62
C ALA A 306 9.57 -4.06 -5.31
N ALA A 307 10.03 -5.32 -5.19
CA ALA A 307 11.43 -5.64 -4.96
C ALA A 307 12.30 -5.28 -6.18
N GLU A 308 11.84 -5.57 -7.39
CA GLU A 308 12.53 -5.16 -8.63
C GLU A 308 12.67 -3.64 -8.70
N LEU A 309 11.57 -2.90 -8.46
CA LEU A 309 11.57 -1.44 -8.54
C LEU A 309 12.50 -0.80 -7.50
N ILE A 310 12.52 -1.28 -6.25
CA ILE A 310 13.46 -0.74 -5.26
C ILE A 310 14.92 -1.03 -5.63
N LEU A 311 15.23 -2.19 -6.21
CA LEU A 311 16.57 -2.52 -6.68
C LEU A 311 17.00 -1.64 -7.87
N GLU A 312 16.09 -1.34 -8.81
CA GLU A 312 16.32 -0.38 -9.90
C GLU A 312 16.72 0.99 -9.33
N LYS A 313 15.97 1.49 -8.32
CA LYS A 313 16.26 2.76 -7.64
C LYS A 313 17.61 2.77 -6.92
N ILE A 314 17.96 1.70 -6.23
CA ILE A 314 19.26 1.55 -5.56
C ILE A 314 20.41 1.57 -6.57
N ARG A 315 20.25 0.90 -7.71
CA ARG A 315 21.23 0.85 -8.79
C ARG A 315 21.30 2.13 -9.63
N LYS A 316 20.38 3.09 -9.39
CA LYS A 316 20.26 4.34 -10.16
C LYS A 316 20.12 4.09 -11.66
N VAL A 317 19.35 3.08 -12.03
CA VAL A 317 19.01 2.82 -13.43
C VAL A 317 18.23 4.03 -13.97
N PRO A 318 18.58 4.59 -15.15
CA PRO A 318 17.84 5.72 -15.72
C PRO A 318 16.37 5.37 -15.91
N GLU A 319 15.49 6.29 -15.52
CA GLU A 319 14.05 6.11 -15.63
C GLU A 319 13.56 6.57 -17.00
N GLU A 320 12.73 5.77 -17.63
CA GLU A 320 11.74 6.29 -18.57
C GLU A 320 10.58 6.88 -17.77
N GLU A 321 9.99 7.99 -18.19
CA GLU A 321 8.90 8.71 -17.50
C GLU A 321 7.71 7.80 -17.08
N SER A 322 7.53 6.66 -17.75
CA SER A 322 6.51 5.66 -17.46
C SER A 322 6.75 4.82 -16.19
N SER A 323 7.93 4.87 -15.59
CA SER A 323 8.35 3.97 -14.50
C SER A 323 7.93 4.42 -13.09
N VAL A 324 7.43 5.65 -12.92
CA VAL A 324 7.08 6.20 -11.59
C VAL A 324 5.84 5.52 -11.00
N LYS A 325 4.83 5.24 -11.81
CA LYS A 325 3.60 4.59 -11.38
C LYS A 325 3.30 3.35 -12.20
N ARG A 326 3.36 2.17 -11.57
CA ARG A 326 2.99 0.90 -12.18
C ARG A 326 1.59 0.49 -11.73
N LEU A 327 0.65 0.39 -12.68
CA LEU A 327 -0.73 0.01 -12.42
C LEU A 327 -0.95 -1.44 -12.86
N ILE A 328 -1.50 -2.26 -11.96
CA ILE A 328 -1.85 -3.66 -12.24
C ILE A 328 -3.33 -3.72 -12.62
N SER A 329 -3.63 -4.29 -13.79
CA SER A 329 -5.00 -4.46 -14.25
C SER A 329 -5.73 -5.51 -13.43
N PRO A 330 -6.95 -5.22 -12.92
CA PRO A 330 -7.75 -6.19 -12.18
C PRO A 330 -8.37 -7.22 -13.11
N GLU A 331 -8.56 -8.43 -12.60
CA GLU A 331 -9.27 -9.54 -13.24
C GLU A 331 -10.44 -9.97 -12.35
N LEU A 332 -11.63 -10.08 -12.91
CA LEU A 332 -12.82 -10.55 -12.21
C LEU A 332 -12.85 -12.08 -12.16
N ILE A 333 -13.06 -12.61 -10.98
CA ILE A 333 -13.27 -14.06 -10.74
C ILE A 333 -14.70 -14.25 -10.24
N VAL A 334 -15.54 -14.84 -11.07
CA VAL A 334 -16.94 -15.13 -10.73
C VAL A 334 -17.04 -16.45 -9.98
N ARG A 335 -17.81 -16.44 -8.88
CA ARG A 335 -18.09 -17.63 -8.05
C ARG A 335 -19.53 -17.63 -7.56
N GLU A 336 -19.83 -18.55 -6.65
CA GLU A 336 -21.19 -18.88 -6.20
C GLU A 336 -21.91 -17.69 -5.54
N SER A 337 -21.21 -16.76 -4.90
CA SER A 337 -21.82 -15.63 -4.19
C SER A 337 -22.57 -14.62 -5.08
N THR A 338 -22.46 -14.76 -6.40
CA THR A 338 -23.22 -13.96 -7.37
C THR A 338 -23.91 -14.80 -8.44
N ALA A 339 -23.47 -16.04 -8.68
CA ALA A 339 -23.86 -16.85 -9.84
C ALA A 339 -24.75 -18.06 -9.48
N GLY A 340 -24.93 -18.34 -8.18
CA GLY A 340 -25.60 -19.57 -7.73
C GLY A 340 -24.82 -20.86 -8.07
N LYS A 341 -25.24 -21.99 -7.51
CA LYS A 341 -24.53 -23.27 -7.65
C LYS A 341 -24.50 -23.86 -9.07
N ASN A 342 -25.26 -23.32 -10.01
CA ASN A 342 -25.42 -23.92 -11.36
C ASN A 342 -24.31 -23.53 -12.36
N LEU A 343 -23.38 -22.64 -12.02
CA LEU A 343 -22.29 -22.20 -12.92
C LEU A 343 -20.95 -22.94 -12.71
N SER A 344 -20.84 -23.81 -11.71
CA SER A 344 -19.60 -24.54 -11.41
C SER A 344 -19.25 -25.68 -12.38
N THR A 345 -20.08 -25.95 -13.38
CA THR A 345 -19.93 -27.07 -14.36
C THR A 345 -19.37 -26.66 -15.71
N GLU A 346 -19.35 -25.39 -16.09
CA GLU A 346 -18.90 -24.99 -17.44
C GLU A 346 -17.45 -24.49 -17.55
N THR A 347 -16.73 -24.27 -16.44
CA THR A 347 -15.35 -23.76 -16.48
C THR A 347 -14.27 -24.85 -16.36
N LYS A 348 -14.66 -26.14 -16.51
CA LYS A 348 -13.71 -27.27 -16.60
C LYS A 348 -13.86 -27.95 -17.96
N LYS A 349 -13.53 -27.25 -19.03
CA LYS A 349 -13.18 -27.83 -20.31
C LYS A 349 -12.04 -27.07 -20.96
#